data_8d38cec68a0c73471728786e011e9677
#
_entry.id   8d38cec68a0c73471728786e011e9677
#
_cell.length_a   1.000
_cell.length_b   1.000
_cell.length_c   1.000
_cell.angle_alpha   90.00
_cell.angle_beta   90.00
_cell.angle_gamma   90.00
#
_symmetry.space_group_name_H-M   'P 1'
#
loop_
_entity.id
_entity.type
_entity.pdbx_description
1 polymer ?
#
loop_
_entity_poly.entity_id
_entity_poly.type
_entity_poly.pdbx_seq_one_letter_code
_entity_poly.pdbx_strand_id
1 'polypeptide(L)'
;MQCPRCQHENPPGAKFCVECAGPVASGCPACGTKAPPTAKFCPECATPLTARPQVPAPEPRSYTPRHLADKILTSRAALEGERKQVTVLFADVKGSMELAEQVDPEEWHKILDRFFHILTDGVHRFEGTVNQYTGDGIMALFGAPIAHEDHTQRACYAALRLGEELQRYGQDLKRQRGLNFSVRMGLNSGEVVVGRIGDDLRMDYTAQGHTVGLAQRMEQLADPGKAYLSEHTARLVEGLFRLGDLGLFTVKGVHDPLRVYELQGVGPLRTRIEVAAHRGLSRCNPLAV
;
A
#
# COMPACT_ATOMS: atom_id res chain seq x y z
N MET A 1 -35.54 22.71 18.11
CA MET A 1 -35.28 21.61 17.16
C MET A 1 -34.38 20.59 17.83
N GLN A 2 -34.70 19.28 17.73
CA GLN A 2 -33.94 18.24 18.40
C GLN A 2 -32.66 17.90 17.66
N CYS A 3 -31.58 17.67 18.40
CA CYS A 3 -30.32 17.24 17.86
C CYS A 3 -30.40 15.76 17.41
N PRO A 4 -30.02 15.42 16.17
CA PRO A 4 -30.06 14.03 15.69
C PRO A 4 -29.08 13.12 16.39
N ARG A 5 -28.06 13.66 17.09
CA ARG A 5 -27.00 12.89 17.75
C ARG A 5 -27.30 12.61 19.24
N CYS A 6 -27.77 13.59 20.01
CA CYS A 6 -27.97 13.46 21.46
C CYS A 6 -29.39 13.76 21.90
N GLN A 7 -30.32 14.06 20.97
CA GLN A 7 -31.75 14.36 21.18
C GLN A 7 -32.03 15.61 22.06
N HIS A 8 -31.01 16.40 22.40
CA HIS A 8 -31.16 17.64 23.13
C HIS A 8 -31.94 18.67 22.31
N GLU A 9 -32.86 19.41 22.98
CA GLU A 9 -33.61 20.50 22.33
C GLU A 9 -32.74 21.75 22.18
N ASN A 10 -32.65 22.25 20.96
CA ASN A 10 -31.89 23.45 20.61
C ASN A 10 -32.75 24.57 20.14
N PRO A 11 -32.35 25.85 20.32
CA PRO A 11 -33.05 27.00 19.82
C PRO A 11 -33.33 26.94 18.32
N PRO A 12 -34.44 27.56 17.83
CA PRO A 12 -34.71 27.64 16.40
C PRO A 12 -33.56 28.33 15.65
N GLY A 13 -33.02 27.66 14.62
CA GLY A 13 -31.92 28.21 13.80
C GLY A 13 -30.51 27.92 14.30
N ALA A 14 -30.34 27.14 15.36
CA ALA A 14 -29.03 26.69 15.81
C ALA A 14 -28.34 25.84 14.71
N LYS A 15 -27.09 26.19 14.38
CA LYS A 15 -26.26 25.41 13.42
C LYS A 15 -25.63 24.20 14.07
N PHE A 16 -25.31 24.30 15.37
CA PHE A 16 -24.69 23.24 16.17
C PHE A 16 -25.47 23.03 17.46
N CYS A 17 -25.48 21.82 17.96
CA CYS A 17 -26.10 21.47 19.24
C CYS A 17 -25.29 22.07 20.39
N VAL A 18 -25.97 22.73 21.33
CA VAL A 18 -25.34 23.36 22.49
C VAL A 18 -24.77 22.34 23.49
N GLU A 19 -25.27 21.09 23.45
CA GLU A 19 -24.84 20.03 24.37
C GLU A 19 -23.68 19.18 23.82
N CYS A 20 -23.77 18.75 22.55
CA CYS A 20 -22.76 17.81 21.96
C CYS A 20 -21.98 18.41 20.80
N ALA A 21 -22.12 19.69 20.50
CA ALA A 21 -21.53 20.40 19.38
C ALA A 21 -21.77 19.77 17.99
N GLY A 22 -22.63 18.75 17.88
CA GLY A 22 -23.02 18.13 16.62
C GLY A 22 -23.85 19.07 15.74
N PRO A 23 -23.76 18.99 14.39
CA PRO A 23 -24.55 19.84 13.51
C PRO A 23 -26.04 19.52 13.66
N VAL A 24 -26.87 20.57 13.83
CA VAL A 24 -28.33 20.48 14.02
C VAL A 24 -29.10 20.95 12.77
N ALA A 25 -28.44 21.73 11.91
CA ALA A 25 -29.09 22.28 10.72
C ALA A 25 -28.99 21.27 9.54
N SER A 26 -30.16 20.94 8.98
CA SER A 26 -30.29 20.11 7.77
C SER A 26 -30.06 20.94 6.49
N GLY A 27 -28.89 21.54 6.36
CA GLY A 27 -28.47 22.22 5.13
C GLY A 27 -27.43 21.41 4.37
N CYS A 28 -27.38 21.59 3.05
CA CYS A 28 -26.34 20.99 2.20
C CYS A 28 -24.93 21.41 2.69
N PRO A 29 -23.99 20.49 2.91
CA PRO A 29 -22.66 20.83 3.40
C PRO A 29 -21.85 21.66 2.40
N ALA A 30 -22.18 21.62 1.10
CA ALA A 30 -21.47 22.36 0.06
C ALA A 30 -22.03 23.76 -0.20
N CYS A 31 -23.36 23.93 -0.26
CA CYS A 31 -23.98 25.19 -0.63
C CYS A 31 -24.92 25.78 0.43
N GLY A 32 -25.16 25.12 1.57
CA GLY A 32 -26.01 25.59 2.65
C GLY A 32 -27.51 25.50 2.38
N THR A 33 -27.95 25.09 1.19
CA THR A 33 -29.37 25.01 0.81
C THR A 33 -30.11 24.00 1.67
N LYS A 34 -31.29 24.37 2.19
CA LYS A 34 -32.16 23.46 2.95
C LYS A 34 -32.74 22.40 2.01
N ALA A 35 -32.53 21.14 2.34
CA ALA A 35 -33.09 20.02 1.61
C ALA A 35 -34.07 19.22 2.48
N PRO A 36 -35.10 18.60 1.88
CA PRO A 36 -35.97 17.69 2.61
C PRO A 36 -35.20 16.56 3.29
N PRO A 37 -35.61 16.08 4.48
CA PRO A 37 -34.88 15.03 5.20
C PRO A 37 -34.77 13.69 4.45
N THR A 38 -35.60 13.50 3.43
CA THR A 38 -35.58 12.32 2.54
C THR A 38 -34.76 12.50 1.26
N ALA A 39 -34.21 13.69 1.03
CA ALA A 39 -33.45 13.99 -0.18
C ALA A 39 -32.09 13.28 -0.18
N LYS A 40 -31.82 12.50 -1.20
CA LYS A 40 -30.53 11.81 -1.39
C LYS A 40 -29.43 12.75 -1.92
N PHE A 41 -29.82 13.81 -2.63
CA PHE A 41 -28.94 14.79 -3.22
C PHE A 41 -29.47 16.20 -3.00
N CYS A 42 -28.59 17.19 -2.92
CA CYS A 42 -28.94 18.59 -2.85
C CYS A 42 -29.62 19.03 -4.17
N PRO A 43 -30.79 19.71 -4.13
CA PRO A 43 -31.46 20.13 -5.34
C PRO A 43 -30.72 21.25 -6.09
N GLU A 44 -29.85 22.01 -5.41
CA GLU A 44 -29.10 23.12 -6.02
C GLU A 44 -27.74 22.72 -6.57
N CYS A 45 -26.97 21.90 -5.85
CA CYS A 45 -25.58 21.58 -6.22
C CYS A 45 -25.32 20.10 -6.41
N ALA A 46 -26.34 19.25 -6.37
CA ALA A 46 -26.28 17.80 -6.52
C ALA A 46 -25.34 17.06 -5.53
N THR A 47 -24.87 17.73 -4.48
CA THR A 47 -24.05 17.09 -3.43
C THR A 47 -24.85 15.99 -2.72
N PRO A 48 -24.31 14.79 -2.51
CA PRO A 48 -24.98 13.72 -1.77
C PRO A 48 -25.27 14.15 -0.33
N LEU A 49 -26.53 14.06 0.11
CA LEU A 49 -26.99 14.45 1.45
C LEU A 49 -27.15 13.25 2.38
N THR A 50 -27.28 12.06 1.84
CA THR A 50 -27.21 10.83 2.62
C THR A 50 -25.74 10.48 2.80
N ALA A 51 -25.25 10.50 4.03
CA ALA A 51 -24.06 9.77 4.38
C ALA A 51 -24.32 8.30 3.97
N ARG A 52 -23.68 7.82 2.90
CA ARG A 52 -23.56 6.36 2.73
C ARG A 52 -23.05 5.86 4.07
N PRO A 53 -23.63 4.79 4.65
CA PRO A 53 -22.93 4.05 5.68
C PRO A 53 -21.60 3.64 5.03
N GLN A 54 -20.54 4.37 5.35
CA GLN A 54 -19.20 3.88 5.11
C GLN A 54 -19.13 2.65 6.00
N VAL A 55 -19.20 1.47 5.39
CA VAL A 55 -18.68 0.26 6.02
C VAL A 55 -17.28 0.68 6.45
N PRO A 56 -16.96 0.68 7.76
CA PRO A 56 -15.63 1.08 8.19
C PRO A 56 -14.66 0.18 7.45
N ALA A 57 -13.83 0.77 6.59
CA ALA A 57 -12.67 0.06 6.10
C ALA A 57 -11.95 -0.45 7.35
N PRO A 58 -11.56 -1.74 7.40
CA PRO A 58 -10.91 -2.31 8.58
C PRO A 58 -9.79 -1.38 9.01
N GLU A 59 -9.83 -0.94 10.26
CA GLU A 59 -8.85 0.02 10.76
C GLU A 59 -7.45 -0.58 10.57
N PRO A 60 -6.51 0.13 9.94
CA PRO A 60 -5.13 -0.37 9.76
C PRO A 60 -4.47 -0.81 11.06
N ARG A 61 -4.95 -0.32 12.21
CA ARG A 61 -4.52 -0.72 13.56
C ARG A 61 -4.74 -2.19 13.88
N SER A 62 -5.73 -2.86 13.27
CA SER A 62 -6.01 -4.27 13.56
C SER A 62 -4.98 -5.22 12.94
N TYR A 63 -4.25 -4.77 11.93
CA TYR A 63 -3.30 -5.60 11.18
C TYR A 63 -1.83 -5.32 11.52
N THR A 64 -1.51 -4.17 12.14
CA THR A 64 -0.12 -3.81 12.49
C THR A 64 0.26 -4.41 13.84
N PRO A 65 1.29 -5.28 13.93
CA PRO A 65 1.79 -5.80 15.19
C PRO A 65 2.16 -4.69 16.16
N ARG A 66 1.83 -4.83 17.45
CA ARG A 66 2.03 -3.79 18.48
C ARG A 66 3.47 -3.27 18.53
N HIS A 67 4.46 -4.18 18.48
CA HIS A 67 5.88 -3.80 18.50
C HIS A 67 6.29 -2.92 17.32
N LEU A 68 5.66 -3.10 16.15
CA LEU A 68 5.89 -2.28 14.96
C LEU A 68 5.15 -0.94 15.09
N ALA A 69 3.91 -0.97 15.60
CA ALA A 69 3.14 0.24 15.87
C ALA A 69 3.87 1.16 16.88
N ASP A 70 4.43 0.62 17.96
CA ASP A 70 5.20 1.37 18.95
C ASP A 70 6.47 1.99 18.34
N LYS A 71 7.21 1.23 17.54
CA LYS A 71 8.38 1.73 16.80
C LYS A 71 8.00 2.83 15.83
N ILE A 72 6.89 2.68 15.11
CA ILE A 72 6.34 3.68 14.19
C ILE A 72 5.98 4.95 14.94
N LEU A 73 5.28 4.85 16.08
CA LEU A 73 4.87 6.00 16.89
C LEU A 73 6.08 6.75 17.47
N THR A 74 7.10 6.03 17.91
CA THR A 74 8.34 6.64 18.45
C THR A 74 9.14 7.34 17.36
N SER A 75 9.19 6.79 16.15
CA SER A 75 9.90 7.38 15.01
C SER A 75 9.17 8.59 14.41
N ARG A 76 7.87 8.72 14.65
CA ARG A 76 7.01 9.79 14.09
C ARG A 76 7.41 11.20 14.50
N ALA A 77 7.84 11.40 15.72
CA ALA A 77 8.19 12.74 16.24
C ALA A 77 9.38 13.39 15.50
N ALA A 78 10.14 12.61 14.72
CA ALA A 78 11.35 13.03 14.04
C ALA A 78 11.20 13.19 12.50
N LEU A 79 10.02 12.95 11.92
CA LEU A 79 9.91 12.61 10.48
C LEU A 79 9.22 13.67 9.60
N GLU A 80 9.01 14.90 10.06
CA GLU A 80 8.39 15.93 9.23
C GLU A 80 9.36 16.44 8.14
N GLY A 81 9.06 16.09 6.87
CA GLY A 81 9.79 16.59 5.70
C GLY A 81 11.13 15.90 5.41
N GLU A 82 11.43 14.79 6.04
CA GLU A 82 12.68 14.06 5.83
C GLU A 82 12.66 13.26 4.53
N ARG A 83 13.76 13.31 3.77
CA ARG A 83 13.98 12.45 2.60
C ARG A 83 14.56 11.12 3.04
N LYS A 84 13.94 10.02 2.60
CA LYS A 84 14.38 8.66 2.90
C LYS A 84 14.55 7.83 1.66
N GLN A 85 15.58 6.98 1.67
CA GLN A 85 15.74 5.93 0.69
C GLN A 85 14.87 4.74 1.09
N VAL A 86 13.95 4.36 0.22
CA VAL A 86 12.98 3.30 0.46
C VAL A 86 12.86 2.37 -0.74
N THR A 87 12.28 1.21 -0.51
CA THR A 87 11.70 0.40 -1.58
C THR A 87 10.19 0.38 -1.43
N VAL A 88 9.52 0.76 -2.51
CA VAL A 88 8.06 0.71 -2.63
C VAL A 88 7.68 -0.61 -3.27
N LEU A 89 6.70 -1.30 -2.69
CA LEU A 89 6.09 -2.50 -3.23
C LEU A 89 4.61 -2.24 -3.47
N PHE A 90 4.14 -2.45 -4.70
CA PHE A 90 2.73 -2.59 -5.03
C PHE A 90 2.39 -4.05 -5.22
N ALA A 91 1.23 -4.46 -4.73
CA ALA A 91 0.66 -5.77 -4.97
C ALA A 91 -0.85 -5.61 -5.21
N ASP A 92 -1.35 -6.18 -6.30
CA ASP A 92 -2.70 -5.96 -6.80
C ASP A 92 -3.30 -7.23 -7.40
N VAL A 93 -4.63 -7.40 -7.25
CA VAL A 93 -5.34 -8.56 -7.83
C VAL A 93 -5.55 -8.35 -9.32
N LYS A 94 -5.09 -9.27 -10.14
CA LYS A 94 -5.31 -9.23 -11.58
C LYS A 94 -6.78 -9.52 -11.92
N GLY A 95 -7.46 -8.54 -12.58
CA GLY A 95 -8.84 -8.70 -13.02
C GLY A 95 -9.83 -8.82 -11.85
N SER A 96 -9.64 -8.03 -10.80
CA SER A 96 -10.46 -8.03 -9.58
C SER A 96 -11.95 -7.79 -9.85
N MET A 97 -12.28 -6.89 -10.79
CA MET A 97 -13.68 -6.61 -11.16
C MET A 97 -14.35 -7.82 -11.80
N GLU A 98 -13.66 -8.49 -12.74
CA GLU A 98 -14.16 -9.70 -13.40
C GLU A 98 -14.32 -10.87 -12.42
N LEU A 99 -13.45 -10.95 -11.41
CA LEU A 99 -13.55 -11.95 -10.34
C LEU A 99 -14.71 -11.63 -9.39
N ALA A 100 -14.92 -10.36 -9.08
CA ALA A 100 -16.02 -9.92 -8.21
C ALA A 100 -17.41 -10.20 -8.82
N GLU A 101 -17.53 -10.17 -10.15
CA GLU A 101 -18.77 -10.50 -10.86
C GLU A 101 -19.11 -12.01 -10.82
N GLN A 102 -18.13 -12.88 -10.52
CA GLN A 102 -18.30 -14.34 -10.48
C GLN A 102 -18.78 -14.88 -9.13
N VAL A 103 -18.82 -14.05 -8.10
CA VAL A 103 -19.18 -14.43 -6.73
C VAL A 103 -20.09 -13.40 -6.08
N ASP A 104 -20.80 -13.81 -5.02
CA ASP A 104 -21.59 -12.86 -4.24
C ASP A 104 -20.70 -11.81 -3.55
N PRO A 105 -21.19 -10.56 -3.36
CA PRO A 105 -20.42 -9.49 -2.75
C PRO A 105 -19.86 -9.83 -1.35
N GLU A 106 -20.61 -10.57 -0.54
CA GLU A 106 -20.17 -11.01 0.79
C GLU A 106 -19.00 -12.01 0.70
N GLU A 107 -19.04 -12.85 -0.31
CA GLU A 107 -18.00 -13.83 -0.57
C GLU A 107 -16.74 -13.16 -1.10
N TRP A 108 -16.89 -12.21 -2.03
CA TRP A 108 -15.78 -11.39 -2.51
C TRP A 108 -15.09 -10.63 -1.37
N HIS A 109 -15.87 -10.10 -0.44
CA HIS A 109 -15.33 -9.44 0.74
C HIS A 109 -14.46 -10.37 1.59
N LYS A 110 -14.91 -11.62 1.85
CA LYS A 110 -14.12 -12.63 2.57
C LYS A 110 -12.82 -12.99 1.85
N ILE A 111 -12.87 -13.08 0.52
CA ILE A 111 -11.69 -13.35 -0.31
C ILE A 111 -10.68 -12.22 -0.17
N LEU A 112 -11.13 -10.97 -0.29
CA LEU A 112 -10.26 -9.79 -0.14
C LEU A 112 -9.72 -9.64 1.29
N ASP A 113 -10.53 -9.90 2.31
CA ASP A 113 -10.07 -9.83 3.70
C ASP A 113 -8.91 -10.83 3.94
N ARG A 114 -9.07 -12.07 3.51
CA ARG A 114 -8.00 -13.07 3.59
C ARG A 114 -6.77 -12.67 2.79
N PHE A 115 -6.94 -12.12 1.60
CA PHE A 115 -5.87 -11.60 0.76
C PHE A 115 -5.09 -10.48 1.46
N PHE A 116 -5.78 -9.50 2.04
CA PHE A 116 -5.14 -8.40 2.78
C PHE A 116 -4.40 -8.88 4.03
N HIS A 117 -4.92 -9.89 4.72
CA HIS A 117 -4.18 -10.54 5.82
C HIS A 117 -2.85 -11.12 5.34
N ILE A 118 -2.86 -11.90 4.26
CA ILE A 118 -1.63 -12.48 3.69
C ILE A 118 -0.62 -11.38 3.32
N LEU A 119 -1.09 -10.31 2.64
CA LEU A 119 -0.24 -9.20 2.25
C LEU A 119 0.38 -8.50 3.46
N THR A 120 -0.44 -8.19 4.45
CA THR A 120 -0.03 -7.43 5.63
C THR A 120 0.96 -8.24 6.47
N ASP A 121 0.70 -9.51 6.72
CA ASP A 121 1.60 -10.41 7.44
C ASP A 121 2.94 -10.57 6.71
N GLY A 122 2.90 -10.76 5.38
CA GLY A 122 4.10 -10.88 4.57
C GLY A 122 4.96 -9.62 4.55
N VAL A 123 4.35 -8.45 4.50
CA VAL A 123 5.05 -7.14 4.58
C VAL A 123 5.66 -6.93 5.96
N HIS A 124 4.88 -7.11 7.03
CA HIS A 124 5.33 -6.86 8.40
C HIS A 124 6.41 -7.85 8.86
N ARG A 125 6.41 -9.07 8.36
CA ARG A 125 7.43 -10.08 8.66
C ARG A 125 8.85 -9.61 8.28
N PHE A 126 8.97 -8.78 7.26
CA PHE A 126 10.23 -8.20 6.81
C PHE A 126 10.39 -6.73 7.22
N GLU A 127 9.68 -6.31 8.26
CA GLU A 127 9.67 -4.95 8.82
C GLU A 127 9.32 -3.86 7.80
N GLY A 128 8.52 -4.22 6.79
CA GLY A 128 7.85 -3.27 5.92
C GLY A 128 6.61 -2.68 6.60
N THR A 129 6.10 -1.60 6.04
CA THR A 129 4.89 -0.92 6.51
C THR A 129 3.89 -0.83 5.37
N VAL A 130 2.65 -1.30 5.58
CA VAL A 130 1.57 -1.05 4.64
C VAL A 130 1.16 0.42 4.77
N ASN A 131 1.35 1.16 3.69
CA ASN A 131 1.05 2.59 3.65
C ASN A 131 -0.38 2.86 3.22
N GLN A 132 -0.87 2.12 2.23
CA GLN A 132 -2.18 2.35 1.65
C GLN A 132 -2.79 1.04 1.14
N TYR A 133 -4.13 0.92 1.30
CA TYR A 133 -4.95 -0.09 0.64
C TYR A 133 -5.61 0.57 -0.58
N THR A 134 -5.49 -0.04 -1.75
CA THR A 134 -5.94 0.51 -3.05
C THR A 134 -7.26 -0.08 -3.54
N GLY A 135 -8.02 -0.70 -2.65
CA GLY A 135 -9.29 -1.37 -2.98
C GLY A 135 -9.11 -2.86 -3.22
N ASP A 136 -8.29 -3.25 -4.16
CA ASP A 136 -7.94 -4.62 -4.55
C ASP A 136 -6.43 -4.92 -4.46
N GLY A 137 -5.69 -4.05 -3.77
CA GLY A 137 -4.25 -4.17 -3.58
C GLY A 137 -3.71 -3.34 -2.41
N ILE A 138 -2.39 -3.33 -2.27
CA ILE A 138 -1.68 -2.51 -1.30
C ILE A 138 -0.51 -1.76 -1.92
N MET A 139 -0.15 -0.66 -1.27
CA MET A 139 1.17 -0.04 -1.36
C MET A 139 1.89 -0.22 -0.03
N ALA A 140 3.06 -0.81 -0.06
CA ALA A 140 3.91 -1.01 1.12
C ALA A 140 5.27 -0.34 0.94
N LEU A 141 5.88 0.07 2.05
CA LEU A 141 7.17 0.72 2.12
C LEU A 141 8.15 -0.10 2.97
N PHE A 142 9.38 -0.21 2.50
CA PHE A 142 10.52 -0.75 3.24
C PHE A 142 11.58 0.34 3.38
N GLY A 143 12.07 0.59 4.59
CA GLY A 143 13.00 1.67 4.89
C GLY A 143 12.34 2.95 5.43
N ALA A 144 11.00 2.97 5.57
CA ALA A 144 10.26 4.02 6.25
C ALA A 144 9.02 3.44 6.94
N PRO A 145 8.60 3.97 8.10
CA PRO A 145 9.24 5.02 8.90
C PRO A 145 10.55 4.57 9.55
N ILE A 146 10.74 3.27 9.72
CA ILE A 146 11.97 2.69 10.27
C ILE A 146 12.98 2.55 9.14
N ALA A 147 14.13 3.23 9.27
CA ALA A 147 15.18 3.17 8.27
C ALA A 147 15.91 1.81 8.35
N HIS A 148 16.08 1.19 7.19
CA HIS A 148 16.86 -0.04 7.02
C HIS A 148 17.77 0.12 5.82
N GLU A 149 19.07 -0.12 5.99
CA GLU A 149 20.02 -0.10 4.87
C GLU A 149 19.75 -1.22 3.86
N ASP A 150 19.17 -2.33 4.33
CA ASP A 150 18.81 -3.50 3.55
C ASP A 150 17.34 -3.49 3.07
N HIS A 151 16.70 -2.30 3.01
CA HIS A 151 15.30 -2.14 2.65
C HIS A 151 14.92 -2.83 1.34
N THR A 152 15.82 -2.79 0.33
CA THR A 152 15.58 -3.43 -0.97
C THR A 152 15.59 -4.96 -0.88
N GLN A 153 16.50 -5.52 -0.08
CA GLN A 153 16.56 -6.96 0.14
C GLN A 153 15.32 -7.46 0.89
N ARG A 154 14.89 -6.74 1.93
CA ARG A 154 13.68 -7.03 2.70
C ARG A 154 12.44 -7.02 1.80
N ALA A 155 12.31 -6.02 0.93
CA ALA A 155 11.24 -5.94 -0.05
C ALA A 155 11.22 -7.12 -1.02
N CYS A 156 12.39 -7.54 -1.52
CA CYS A 156 12.51 -8.70 -2.40
C CYS A 156 12.16 -10.02 -1.69
N TYR A 157 12.63 -10.22 -0.46
CA TYR A 157 12.23 -11.39 0.34
C TYR A 157 10.73 -11.41 0.63
N ALA A 158 10.15 -10.25 0.97
CA ALA A 158 8.70 -10.11 1.15
C ALA A 158 7.94 -10.49 -0.13
N ALA A 159 8.36 -9.95 -1.28
CA ALA A 159 7.72 -10.24 -2.57
C ALA A 159 7.79 -11.74 -2.94
N LEU A 160 8.93 -12.40 -2.75
CA LEU A 160 9.05 -13.85 -2.99
C LEU A 160 8.14 -14.65 -2.07
N ARG A 161 8.12 -14.33 -0.77
CA ARG A 161 7.28 -15.02 0.20
C ARG A 161 5.79 -14.81 -0.09
N LEU A 162 5.40 -13.57 -0.40
CA LEU A 162 4.05 -13.22 -0.81
C LEU A 162 3.65 -13.98 -2.08
N GLY A 163 4.55 -14.05 -3.06
CA GLY A 163 4.31 -14.81 -4.30
C GLY A 163 3.96 -16.28 -4.02
N GLU A 164 4.70 -16.95 -3.14
CA GLU A 164 4.42 -18.33 -2.74
C GLU A 164 3.09 -18.49 -2.00
N GLU A 165 2.78 -17.61 -1.05
CA GLU A 165 1.56 -17.70 -0.24
C GLU A 165 0.32 -17.37 -1.05
N LEU A 166 0.39 -16.34 -1.90
CA LEU A 166 -0.70 -15.94 -2.79
C LEU A 166 -0.96 -16.95 -3.89
N GLN A 167 0.09 -17.62 -4.40
CA GLN A 167 -0.07 -18.71 -5.34
C GLN A 167 -0.83 -19.89 -4.70
N ARG A 168 -0.49 -20.27 -3.46
CA ARG A 168 -1.23 -21.32 -2.73
C ARG A 168 -2.68 -20.91 -2.51
N TYR A 169 -2.90 -19.67 -2.08
CA TYR A 169 -4.24 -19.13 -1.89
C TYR A 169 -5.06 -19.14 -3.19
N GLY A 170 -4.49 -18.72 -4.31
CA GLY A 170 -5.12 -18.78 -5.62
C GLY A 170 -5.45 -20.22 -6.06
N GLN A 171 -4.57 -21.19 -5.78
CA GLN A 171 -4.85 -22.62 -6.05
C GLN A 171 -6.00 -23.16 -5.19
N ASP A 172 -6.10 -22.73 -3.93
CA ASP A 172 -7.21 -23.09 -3.04
C ASP A 172 -8.54 -22.53 -3.56
N LEU A 173 -8.57 -21.26 -3.96
CA LEU A 173 -9.74 -20.62 -4.56
C LEU A 173 -10.16 -21.31 -5.87
N LYS A 174 -9.20 -21.69 -6.70
CA LYS A 174 -9.48 -22.43 -7.93
C LYS A 174 -10.10 -23.79 -7.65
N ARG A 175 -9.57 -24.55 -6.67
CA ARG A 175 -10.11 -25.88 -6.30
C ARG A 175 -11.48 -25.79 -5.66
N GLN A 176 -11.72 -24.81 -4.79
CA GLN A 176 -12.94 -24.71 -4.00
C GLN A 176 -14.09 -24.02 -4.76
N ARG A 177 -13.76 -23.07 -5.65
CA ARG A 177 -14.72 -22.13 -6.24
C ARG A 177 -14.57 -21.92 -7.74
N GLY A 178 -13.56 -22.52 -8.38
CA GLY A 178 -13.28 -22.32 -9.80
C GLY A 178 -12.68 -20.96 -10.15
N LEU A 179 -12.36 -20.11 -9.17
CA LEU A 179 -11.84 -18.75 -9.37
C LEU A 179 -10.35 -18.76 -9.74
N ASN A 180 -9.98 -18.06 -10.80
CA ASN A 180 -8.58 -17.89 -11.21
C ASN A 180 -7.96 -16.64 -10.55
N PHE A 181 -7.77 -16.69 -9.25
CA PHE A 181 -7.19 -15.61 -8.47
C PHE A 181 -5.67 -15.53 -8.66
N SER A 182 -5.17 -14.38 -9.06
CA SER A 182 -3.73 -14.14 -9.21
C SER A 182 -3.38 -12.69 -8.87
N VAL A 183 -2.15 -12.48 -8.41
CA VAL A 183 -1.67 -11.17 -7.94
C VAL A 183 -0.44 -10.78 -8.73
N ARG A 184 -0.32 -9.50 -9.06
CA ARG A 184 0.86 -8.89 -9.66
C ARG A 184 1.59 -8.08 -8.62
N MET A 185 2.91 -8.03 -8.70
CA MET A 185 3.73 -7.24 -7.80
C MET A 185 4.73 -6.39 -8.57
N GLY A 186 4.96 -5.17 -8.09
CA GLY A 186 5.94 -4.26 -8.66
C GLY A 186 6.77 -3.60 -7.58
N LEU A 187 8.09 -3.55 -7.77
CA LEU A 187 9.04 -2.95 -6.83
C LEU A 187 9.88 -1.88 -7.51
N ASN A 188 10.04 -0.76 -6.81
CA ASN A 188 11.02 0.25 -7.18
C ASN A 188 11.64 0.89 -5.94
N SER A 189 12.94 1.13 -6.00
CA SER A 189 13.72 1.78 -4.93
C SER A 189 14.08 3.20 -5.32
N GLY A 190 14.11 4.08 -4.34
CA GLY A 190 14.49 5.47 -4.55
C GLY A 190 14.11 6.36 -3.38
N GLU A 191 14.31 7.65 -3.58
CA GLU A 191 14.04 8.66 -2.57
C GLU A 191 12.55 8.99 -2.50
N VAL A 192 12.03 9.10 -1.28
CA VAL A 192 10.69 9.61 -0.99
C VAL A 192 10.76 10.66 0.11
N VAL A 193 9.86 11.63 0.05
CA VAL A 193 9.67 12.58 1.14
C VAL A 193 8.63 12.01 2.09
N VAL A 194 9.02 11.84 3.34
CA VAL A 194 8.13 11.38 4.41
C VAL A 194 7.51 12.61 5.03
N GLY A 195 6.19 12.78 4.88
CA GLY A 195 5.45 13.93 5.40
C GLY A 195 4.19 13.48 6.13
N ARG A 196 3.75 14.32 7.08
CA ARG A 196 2.48 14.16 7.77
C ARG A 196 1.39 14.86 6.96
N ILE A 197 0.29 14.15 6.64
CA ILE A 197 -0.91 14.76 6.09
C ILE A 197 -2.05 14.49 7.07
N GLY A 198 -2.50 15.53 7.77
CA GLY A 198 -3.65 15.49 8.68
C GLY A 198 -3.34 15.00 10.10
N ASP A 199 -4.34 15.13 10.99
CA ASP A 199 -4.28 14.78 12.41
C ASP A 199 -4.50 13.29 12.71
N ASP A 200 -4.89 12.51 11.70
CA ASP A 200 -5.17 11.09 11.85
C ASP A 200 -3.92 10.21 11.70
N LEU A 201 -3.98 9.03 12.33
CA LEU A 201 -2.96 7.98 12.30
C LEU A 201 -2.71 7.37 10.91
N ARG A 202 -3.30 7.95 9.87
CA ARG A 202 -2.96 7.67 8.47
C ARG A 202 -1.66 8.39 8.17
N MET A 203 -0.60 7.61 8.11
CA MET A 203 0.61 8.08 7.47
C MET A 203 0.37 8.05 5.96
N ASP A 204 -0.31 9.07 5.44
CA ASP A 204 -0.24 9.35 4.03
C ASP A 204 1.18 9.85 3.78
N TYR A 205 2.08 8.90 3.57
CA TYR A 205 3.34 9.22 2.94
C TYR A 205 2.97 9.73 1.55
N THR A 206 2.95 11.05 1.42
CA THR A 206 2.91 11.65 0.11
C THR A 206 4.27 11.39 -0.53
N ALA A 207 4.49 10.13 -0.82
CA ALA A 207 5.48 9.70 -1.77
C ALA A 207 4.98 10.14 -3.16
N GLN A 208 4.67 11.43 -3.29
CA GLN A 208 4.50 12.11 -4.56
C GLN A 208 5.88 12.18 -5.18
N GLY A 209 6.18 11.21 -5.99
CA GLY A 209 7.44 11.20 -6.67
C GLY A 209 7.51 10.09 -7.69
N HIS A 210 8.44 10.26 -8.57
CA HIS A 210 8.85 9.31 -9.59
C HIS A 210 9.03 7.88 -9.02
N THR A 211 9.54 7.76 -7.78
CA THR A 211 9.80 6.48 -7.11
C THR A 211 8.56 5.61 -6.94
N VAL A 212 7.45 6.19 -6.46
CA VAL A 212 6.17 5.46 -6.28
C VAL A 212 5.52 5.16 -7.61
N GLY A 213 5.50 6.15 -8.50
CA GLY A 213 4.95 5.97 -9.84
C GLY A 213 5.63 4.84 -10.61
N LEU A 214 6.96 4.69 -10.50
CA LEU A 214 7.68 3.59 -11.13
C LEU A 214 7.34 2.22 -10.52
N ALA A 215 7.21 2.12 -9.20
CA ALA A 215 6.80 0.87 -8.55
C ALA A 215 5.42 0.41 -9.02
N GLN A 216 4.47 1.35 -9.14
CA GLN A 216 3.14 1.07 -9.68
C GLN A 216 3.21 0.62 -11.15
N ARG A 217 4.11 1.24 -11.95
CA ARG A 217 4.30 0.80 -13.34
C ARG A 217 4.88 -0.61 -13.43
N MET A 218 5.82 -0.97 -12.54
CA MET A 218 6.35 -2.34 -12.48
C MET A 218 5.25 -3.35 -12.17
N GLU A 219 4.32 -3.01 -11.24
CA GLU A 219 3.14 -3.83 -10.94
C GLU A 219 2.25 -3.99 -12.17
N GLN A 220 1.92 -2.88 -12.87
CA GLN A 220 1.05 -2.91 -14.05
C GLN A 220 1.62 -3.73 -15.22
N LEU A 221 2.95 -3.77 -15.36
CA LEU A 221 3.65 -4.56 -16.37
C LEU A 221 3.76 -6.03 -15.98
N ALA A 222 3.67 -6.35 -14.68
CA ALA A 222 3.92 -7.69 -14.20
C ALA A 222 2.87 -8.69 -14.69
N ASP A 223 3.35 -9.86 -15.10
CA ASP A 223 2.49 -11.00 -15.40
C ASP A 223 1.82 -11.53 -14.13
N PRO A 224 0.67 -12.21 -14.25
CA PRO A 224 0.00 -12.84 -13.12
C PRO A 224 0.92 -13.78 -12.35
N GLY A 225 1.01 -13.58 -11.03
CA GLY A 225 1.87 -14.37 -10.14
C GLY A 225 3.34 -13.97 -10.15
N LYS A 226 3.71 -12.87 -10.82
CA LYS A 226 5.09 -12.39 -10.94
C LYS A 226 5.34 -11.11 -10.17
N ALA A 227 6.62 -10.86 -9.86
CA ALA A 227 7.10 -9.63 -9.25
C ALA A 227 8.17 -9.01 -10.16
N TYR A 228 7.92 -7.76 -10.60
CA TYR A 228 8.83 -7.04 -11.47
C TYR A 228 9.53 -5.90 -10.74
N LEU A 229 10.80 -5.69 -11.11
CA LEU A 229 11.66 -4.65 -10.55
C LEU A 229 12.13 -3.68 -11.64
N SER A 230 12.28 -2.42 -11.25
CA SER A 230 13.03 -1.46 -12.07
C SER A 230 14.53 -1.82 -12.11
N GLU A 231 15.22 -1.37 -13.13
CA GLU A 231 16.68 -1.56 -13.28
C GLU A 231 17.44 -1.06 -12.03
N HIS A 232 17.06 0.10 -11.49
CA HIS A 232 17.70 0.64 -10.28
C HIS A 232 17.58 -0.33 -9.10
N THR A 233 16.38 -0.87 -8.86
CA THR A 233 16.14 -1.85 -7.79
C THR A 233 16.91 -3.15 -8.03
N ALA A 234 16.92 -3.62 -9.28
CA ALA A 234 17.65 -4.84 -9.67
C ALA A 234 19.15 -4.74 -9.36
N ARG A 235 19.77 -3.58 -9.64
CA ARG A 235 21.19 -3.32 -9.34
C ARG A 235 21.50 -3.37 -7.84
N LEU A 236 20.57 -2.92 -6.98
CA LEU A 236 20.77 -2.93 -5.52
C LEU A 236 20.78 -4.35 -4.92
N VAL A 237 20.16 -5.30 -5.60
CA VAL A 237 20.04 -6.70 -5.14
C VAL A 237 20.75 -7.71 -6.04
N GLU A 238 21.51 -7.22 -7.01
CA GLU A 238 22.28 -8.06 -7.92
C GLU A 238 23.24 -9.00 -7.17
N GLY A 239 23.24 -10.26 -7.57
CA GLY A 239 24.01 -11.32 -6.91
C GLY A 239 23.32 -11.95 -5.69
N LEU A 240 22.48 -11.21 -4.98
CA LEU A 240 21.70 -11.71 -3.84
C LEU A 240 20.42 -12.44 -4.28
N PHE A 241 19.87 -12.03 -5.42
CA PHE A 241 18.66 -12.62 -5.98
C PHE A 241 18.90 -13.05 -7.42
N ARG A 242 18.15 -14.06 -7.85
CA ARG A 242 18.07 -14.46 -9.25
C ARG A 242 17.07 -13.55 -9.94
N LEU A 243 17.57 -12.85 -10.96
CA LEU A 243 16.81 -11.87 -11.72
C LEU A 243 16.77 -12.30 -13.18
N GLY A 244 15.58 -12.28 -13.78
CA GLY A 244 15.38 -12.45 -15.22
C GLY A 244 15.32 -11.10 -15.90
N ASP A 245 16.20 -10.80 -16.84
CA ASP A 245 16.16 -9.58 -17.64
C ASP A 245 15.04 -9.72 -18.69
N LEU A 246 14.02 -8.86 -18.61
CA LEU A 246 12.88 -8.85 -19.52
C LEU A 246 13.06 -7.84 -20.68
N GLY A 247 14.16 -7.08 -20.66
CA GLY A 247 14.45 -6.06 -21.68
C GLY A 247 13.82 -4.70 -21.39
N LEU A 248 13.63 -3.92 -22.46
CA LEU A 248 13.17 -2.54 -22.40
C LEU A 248 11.66 -2.44 -22.64
N PHE A 249 10.99 -1.70 -21.77
CA PHE A 249 9.56 -1.44 -21.83
C PHE A 249 9.28 0.07 -21.98
N THR A 250 8.40 0.43 -22.88
CA THR A 250 7.88 1.80 -22.95
C THR A 250 6.74 1.93 -21.93
N VAL A 251 6.88 2.88 -21.02
CA VAL A 251 5.98 3.06 -19.89
C VAL A 251 5.31 4.43 -19.99
N LYS A 252 3.99 4.48 -19.84
CA LYS A 252 3.23 5.73 -19.90
C LYS A 252 3.71 6.71 -18.82
N GLY A 253 4.10 7.93 -19.26
CA GLY A 253 4.56 8.98 -18.35
C GLY A 253 6.05 8.93 -18.03
N VAL A 254 6.82 8.04 -18.66
CA VAL A 254 8.28 8.00 -18.62
C VAL A 254 8.81 8.21 -20.02
N HIS A 255 9.78 9.13 -20.18
CA HIS A 255 10.27 9.57 -21.49
C HIS A 255 11.11 8.47 -22.17
N ASP A 256 11.96 7.80 -21.40
CA ASP A 256 12.86 6.78 -21.91
C ASP A 256 12.37 5.37 -21.58
N PRO A 257 12.60 4.37 -22.47
CA PRO A 257 12.30 2.99 -22.17
C PRO A 257 13.02 2.51 -20.91
N LEU A 258 12.31 1.82 -20.03
CA LEU A 258 12.82 1.28 -18.78
C LEU A 258 13.19 -0.19 -18.94
N ARG A 259 14.36 -0.56 -18.45
CA ARG A 259 14.73 -1.97 -18.33
C ARG A 259 14.06 -2.57 -17.10
N VAL A 260 13.39 -3.71 -17.31
CA VAL A 260 12.57 -4.39 -16.31
C VAL A 260 13.16 -5.76 -16.03
N TYR A 261 13.10 -6.17 -14.77
CA TYR A 261 13.59 -7.46 -14.31
C TYR A 261 12.51 -8.23 -13.56
N GLU A 262 12.45 -9.54 -13.78
CA GLU A 262 11.61 -10.45 -12.99
C GLU A 262 12.39 -10.93 -11.77
N LEU A 263 11.79 -10.88 -10.58
CA LEU A 263 12.31 -11.48 -9.36
C LEU A 263 11.98 -12.97 -9.34
N GLN A 264 12.98 -13.83 -9.58
CA GLN A 264 12.76 -15.27 -9.75
C GLN A 264 13.06 -16.09 -8.49
N GLY A 265 13.88 -15.59 -7.58
CA GLY A 265 14.22 -16.32 -6.37
C GLY A 265 15.48 -15.79 -5.68
N VAL A 266 15.85 -16.46 -4.61
CA VAL A 266 17.07 -16.14 -3.86
C VAL A 266 18.29 -16.62 -4.66
N GLY A 267 19.31 -15.77 -4.75
CA GLY A 267 20.58 -16.06 -5.41
C GLY A 267 21.53 -16.89 -4.54
N PRO A 268 22.70 -17.23 -5.08
CA PRO A 268 23.71 -18.01 -4.37
C PRO A 268 24.47 -17.21 -3.30
N LEU A 269 24.59 -15.88 -3.48
CA LEU A 269 25.33 -15.01 -2.57
C LEU A 269 24.38 -14.51 -1.46
N ARG A 270 24.89 -14.47 -0.22
CA ARG A 270 24.07 -14.13 0.95
C ARG A 270 24.44 -12.82 1.61
N THR A 271 25.65 -12.31 1.33
CA THR A 271 26.16 -11.10 1.97
C THR A 271 26.69 -10.09 0.94
N ARG A 272 26.66 -8.81 1.30
CA ARG A 272 27.27 -7.75 0.48
C ARG A 272 28.77 -7.96 0.26
N ILE A 273 29.45 -8.58 1.24
CA ILE A 273 30.87 -8.91 1.14
C ILE A 273 31.11 -9.98 0.08
N GLU A 274 30.28 -11.02 0.02
CA GLU A 274 30.36 -12.05 -1.02
C GLU A 274 30.10 -11.46 -2.41
N VAL A 275 29.09 -10.57 -2.54
CA VAL A 275 28.80 -9.85 -3.79
C VAL A 275 29.98 -8.99 -4.20
N ALA A 276 30.58 -8.22 -3.27
CA ALA A 276 31.74 -7.39 -3.53
C ALA A 276 32.95 -8.24 -3.95
N ALA A 277 33.20 -9.35 -3.28
CA ALA A 277 34.28 -10.28 -3.62
C ALA A 277 34.08 -10.91 -5.01
N HIS A 278 32.84 -11.28 -5.35
CA HIS A 278 32.52 -11.84 -6.67
C HIS A 278 32.67 -10.80 -7.80
N ARG A 279 32.52 -9.52 -7.51
CA ARG A 279 32.77 -8.40 -8.44
C ARG A 279 34.26 -8.03 -8.54
N GLY A 280 35.17 -8.78 -7.91
CA GLY A 280 36.61 -8.52 -7.93
C GLY A 280 37.08 -7.39 -7.02
N LEU A 281 36.22 -6.88 -6.14
CA LEU A 281 36.63 -5.94 -5.10
C LEU A 281 37.43 -6.72 -4.05
N SER A 282 38.76 -6.49 -4.01
CA SER A 282 39.67 -7.11 -3.04
C SER A 282 39.16 -6.87 -1.63
N ARG A 283 39.15 -7.91 -0.79
CA ARG A 283 39.03 -7.73 0.65
C ARG A 283 40.19 -6.81 1.06
N CYS A 284 39.87 -5.62 1.56
CA CYS A 284 40.84 -4.84 2.31
C CYS A 284 41.31 -5.72 3.45
N ASN A 285 42.59 -6.14 3.43
CA ASN A 285 43.21 -6.95 4.47
C ASN A 285 43.42 -5.97 5.66
N PRO A 286 42.68 -6.05 6.79
CA PRO A 286 42.83 -5.10 7.87
C PRO A 286 44.03 -5.33 8.76
N LEU A 287 44.99 -6.20 8.34
CA LEU A 287 46.19 -6.53 9.09
C LEU A 287 47.42 -6.44 8.20
N ALA A 288 47.80 -5.21 7.91
CA ALA A 288 49.17 -4.85 7.56
C ALA A 288 49.51 -3.59 8.34
N VAL A 289 49.76 -3.74 9.62
CA VAL A 289 50.56 -2.84 10.47
C VAL A 289 51.55 -3.69 11.18
#